data_859f1eb32ea9ab8db5c5991d0f3068da
#
_entry.id   859f1eb32ea9ab8db5c5991d0f3068da
#
_cell.length_a   1.000
_cell.length_b   1.000
_cell.length_c   1.000
_cell.angle_alpha   90.00
_cell.angle_beta   90.00
_cell.angle_gamma   90.00
#
_symmetry.space_group_name_H-M   'P 1'
#
loop_
_entity.id
_entity.type
_entity.pdbx_description
1 polymer ?
#
loop_
_entity_poly.entity_id
_entity_poly.type
_entity_poly.pdbx_seq_one_letter_code
_entity_poly.pdbx_strand_id
1 'polypeptide(L)'
;GRCSLKFHVQDDEVAWVEAYTSKDAGFDDPQPRACLRGRSYRRWMNSPDRINYPMKRVGKRGEGKWEQISWDEAIDTAATKLKEVIDKYGNEAVYIPYATGVSATTSRPFNRLMNLMGGYLNFYNSYSTAQISCITPYMYGAKGAGGSSFSAAEDAKLILIFGSSPTETRQGGLSLS
;
A
#
# COMPACT_ATOMS: atom_id res chain seq x y z
N GLY A 1 2.89 2.94 -3.76
CA GLY A 1 2.95 4.21 -4.47
C GLY A 1 1.67 5.01 -4.32
N ARG A 2 1.75 6.31 -4.57
CA ARG A 2 0.60 7.23 -4.49
C ARG A 2 0.42 7.99 -5.82
N CYS A 3 0.77 7.34 -6.94
CA CYS A 3 0.63 7.96 -8.25
C CYS A 3 -0.85 8.08 -8.61
N SER A 4 -1.25 9.26 -9.07
CA SER A 4 -2.58 9.45 -9.66
C SER A 4 -2.59 8.84 -11.05
N LEU A 5 -3.48 7.90 -11.27
CA LEU A 5 -3.63 7.20 -12.56
C LEU A 5 -5.04 7.44 -13.10
N LYS A 6 -5.13 7.61 -14.41
CA LYS A 6 -6.37 7.66 -15.14
C LYS A 6 -6.56 6.34 -15.87
N PHE A 7 -7.69 5.69 -15.58
CA PHE A 7 -8.08 4.43 -16.20
C PHE A 7 -9.13 4.71 -17.27
N HIS A 8 -8.88 4.25 -18.48
CA HIS A 8 -9.86 4.27 -19.56
C HIS A 8 -10.50 2.89 -19.62
N VAL A 9 -11.81 2.86 -19.41
CA VAL A 9 -12.59 1.62 -19.41
C VAL A 9 -13.41 1.59 -20.70
N GLN A 10 -13.38 0.47 -21.40
CA GLN A 10 -14.18 0.18 -22.57
C GLN A 10 -14.73 -1.25 -22.42
N ASP A 11 -16.02 -1.42 -22.61
CA ASP A 11 -16.71 -2.72 -22.50
C ASP A 11 -16.41 -3.45 -21.17
N ASP A 12 -16.46 -2.72 -20.05
CA ASP A 12 -16.13 -3.15 -18.69
C ASP A 12 -14.68 -3.61 -18.46
N GLU A 13 -13.80 -3.43 -19.45
CA GLU A 13 -12.39 -3.73 -19.33
C GLU A 13 -11.53 -2.48 -19.30
N VAL A 14 -10.42 -2.54 -18.56
CA VAL A 14 -9.42 -1.47 -18.54
C VAL A 14 -8.60 -1.54 -19.82
N ALA A 15 -8.95 -0.72 -20.80
CA ALA A 15 -8.28 -0.66 -22.09
C ALA A 15 -6.92 0.05 -22.02
N TRP A 16 -6.81 1.12 -21.22
CA TRP A 16 -5.60 1.92 -21.11
C TRP A 16 -5.42 2.53 -19.72
N VAL A 17 -4.17 2.71 -19.33
CA VAL A 17 -3.79 3.39 -18.06
C VAL A 17 -2.71 4.43 -18.34
N GLU A 18 -2.95 5.65 -17.92
CA GLU A 18 -2.00 6.75 -18.05
C GLU A 18 -1.84 7.52 -16.72
N ALA A 19 -0.89 8.45 -16.66
CA ALA A 19 -0.80 9.38 -15.56
C ALA A 19 -2.00 10.34 -15.61
N TYR A 20 -2.62 10.56 -14.47
CA TYR A 20 -3.67 11.58 -14.37
C TYR A 20 -3.01 12.97 -14.29
N THR A 21 -3.09 13.70 -15.36
CA THR A 21 -2.69 15.10 -15.45
C THR A 21 -3.93 15.96 -15.60
N SER A 22 -4.14 16.92 -14.71
CA SER A 22 -5.32 17.77 -14.72
C SER A 22 -5.22 19.00 -15.63
N LYS A 23 -4.02 19.24 -16.19
CA LYS A 23 -3.73 20.42 -17.04
C LYS A 23 -2.76 20.03 -18.14
N ASP A 24 -2.87 20.69 -19.27
CA ASP A 24 -1.79 20.80 -20.25
C ASP A 24 -0.71 21.66 -19.59
N ALA A 25 0.23 21.00 -18.98
CA ALA A 25 1.29 21.68 -18.29
C ALA A 25 2.37 22.09 -19.27
N GLY A 26 2.88 23.28 -19.10
CA GLY A 26 4.07 23.77 -19.76
C GLY A 26 5.30 22.94 -19.39
N PHE A 27 6.39 23.19 -20.08
CA PHE A 27 7.67 22.52 -19.84
C PHE A 27 8.14 22.67 -18.39
N ASP A 28 7.83 23.80 -17.77
CA ASP A 28 8.28 24.18 -16.42
C ASP A 28 7.36 23.67 -15.30
N ASP A 29 6.23 23.07 -15.63
CA ASP A 29 5.31 22.53 -14.63
C ASP A 29 5.65 21.07 -14.25
N PRO A 30 5.92 20.77 -12.97
CA PRO A 30 6.15 19.41 -12.51
C PRO A 30 4.94 18.52 -12.80
N GLN A 31 5.12 17.50 -13.63
CA GLN A 31 4.03 16.60 -14.02
C GLN A 31 4.04 15.32 -13.21
N PRO A 32 2.88 14.87 -12.67
CA PRO A 32 2.77 13.52 -12.16
C PRO A 32 2.89 12.54 -13.33
N ARG A 33 3.92 11.69 -13.29
CA ARG A 33 4.16 10.68 -14.31
C ARG A 33 4.01 9.28 -13.77
N ALA A 34 3.27 8.45 -14.49
CA ALA A 34 3.15 7.04 -14.19
C ALA A 34 4.37 6.29 -14.74
N CYS A 35 5.08 5.58 -13.86
CA CYS A 35 6.11 4.63 -14.27
C CYS A 35 5.48 3.38 -14.91
N LEU A 36 6.32 2.52 -15.47
CA LEU A 36 5.88 1.28 -16.12
C LEU A 36 5.00 0.40 -15.22
N ARG A 37 5.25 0.36 -13.90
CA ARG A 37 4.42 -0.40 -12.95
C ARG A 37 2.98 0.09 -12.95
N GLY A 38 2.75 1.40 -12.88
CA GLY A 38 1.40 1.97 -12.94
C GLY A 38 0.72 1.68 -14.26
N ARG A 39 1.44 1.83 -15.38
CA ARG A 39 0.89 1.60 -16.72
C ARG A 39 0.59 0.13 -17.01
N SER A 40 1.28 -0.80 -16.37
CA SER A 40 1.06 -2.24 -16.54
C SER A 40 -0.09 -2.80 -15.70
N TYR A 41 -0.76 -1.99 -14.87
CA TYR A 41 -1.83 -2.45 -13.98
C TYR A 41 -2.96 -3.20 -14.70
N ARG A 42 -3.32 -2.80 -15.92
CA ARG A 42 -4.34 -3.49 -16.71
C ARG A 42 -4.03 -4.96 -16.94
N ARG A 43 -2.73 -5.28 -17.21
CA ARG A 43 -2.29 -6.67 -17.40
C ARG A 43 -2.37 -7.46 -16.11
N TRP A 44 -2.04 -6.81 -14.99
CA TRP A 44 -2.11 -7.45 -13.68
C TRP A 44 -3.55 -7.68 -13.24
N MET A 45 -4.46 -6.74 -13.49
CA MET A 45 -5.88 -6.89 -13.17
C MET A 45 -6.54 -8.03 -13.92
N ASN A 46 -6.14 -8.26 -15.18
CA ASN A 46 -6.70 -9.28 -16.07
C ASN A 46 -5.79 -10.51 -16.20
N SER A 47 -4.84 -10.69 -15.29
CA SER A 47 -3.97 -11.87 -15.29
C SER A 47 -4.77 -13.14 -15.05
N PRO A 48 -4.53 -14.23 -15.82
CA PRO A 48 -5.17 -15.52 -15.55
C PRO A 48 -4.77 -16.11 -14.20
N ASP A 49 -3.63 -15.69 -13.65
CA ASP A 49 -3.16 -16.13 -12.32
C ASP A 49 -3.78 -15.32 -11.17
N ARG A 50 -4.66 -14.35 -11.49
CA ARG A 50 -5.29 -13.55 -10.45
C ARG A 50 -6.30 -14.37 -9.67
N ILE A 51 -6.20 -14.34 -8.34
CA ILE A 51 -7.17 -14.95 -7.45
C ILE A 51 -8.41 -14.06 -7.40
N ASN A 52 -9.51 -14.52 -8.00
CA ASN A 52 -10.79 -13.78 -8.07
C ASN A 52 -11.81 -14.27 -7.04
N TYR A 53 -11.59 -15.43 -6.45
CA TYR A 53 -12.49 -16.07 -5.50
C TYR A 53 -11.73 -16.56 -4.28
N PRO A 54 -12.40 -16.76 -3.13
CA PRO A 54 -11.77 -17.37 -1.96
C PRO A 54 -11.24 -18.77 -2.29
N MET A 55 -10.04 -19.04 -1.80
CA MET A 55 -9.37 -20.31 -2.01
C MET A 55 -9.03 -20.96 -0.67
N LYS A 56 -9.38 -22.23 -0.52
CA LYS A 56 -9.07 -23.05 0.66
C LYS A 56 -7.96 -24.04 0.34
N ARG A 57 -6.98 -24.13 1.20
CA ARG A 57 -5.91 -25.11 1.04
C ARG A 57 -6.41 -26.52 1.35
N VAL A 58 -6.23 -27.47 0.43
CA VAL A 58 -6.63 -28.88 0.56
C VAL A 58 -5.44 -29.84 0.72
N GLY A 59 -4.23 -29.36 0.54
CA GLY A 59 -3.01 -30.13 0.72
C GLY A 59 -2.21 -29.72 1.96
N LYS A 60 -1.07 -30.38 2.17
CA LYS A 60 -0.11 -29.97 3.20
C LYS A 60 0.46 -28.57 2.89
N ARG A 61 0.93 -27.90 3.93
CA ARG A 61 1.59 -26.60 3.75
C ARG A 61 2.80 -26.73 2.83
N GLY A 62 2.84 -25.92 1.77
CA GLY A 62 3.89 -25.94 0.75
C GLY A 62 3.57 -26.75 -0.51
N GLU A 63 2.51 -27.60 -0.52
CA GLU A 63 2.12 -28.34 -1.72
C GLU A 63 1.44 -27.49 -2.81
N GLY A 64 0.97 -26.30 -2.47
CA GLY A 64 0.31 -25.41 -3.43
C GLY A 64 -1.05 -25.89 -3.94
N LYS A 65 -1.72 -26.79 -3.22
CA LYS A 65 -3.03 -27.34 -3.60
C LYS A 65 -4.15 -26.54 -2.98
N TRP A 66 -5.01 -26.01 -3.83
CA TRP A 66 -6.11 -25.11 -3.44
C TRP A 66 -7.39 -25.51 -4.15
N GLU A 67 -8.52 -25.31 -3.48
CA GLU A 67 -9.86 -25.39 -4.06
C GLU A 67 -10.59 -24.07 -3.88
N GLN A 68 -11.44 -23.72 -4.84
CA GLN A 68 -12.32 -22.57 -4.73
C GLN A 68 -13.47 -22.89 -3.79
N ILE A 69 -13.77 -21.95 -2.89
CA ILE A 69 -14.91 -22.02 -1.97
C ILE A 69 -15.81 -20.79 -2.13
N SER A 70 -17.00 -20.83 -1.53
CA SER A 70 -17.88 -19.67 -1.50
C SER A 70 -17.37 -18.60 -0.53
N TRP A 71 -17.85 -17.36 -0.69
CA TRP A 71 -17.58 -16.29 0.26
C TRP A 71 -18.16 -16.58 1.64
N ASP A 72 -19.33 -17.18 1.71
CA ASP A 72 -19.96 -17.55 2.99
C ASP A 72 -19.11 -18.57 3.74
N GLU A 73 -18.67 -19.63 3.08
CA GLU A 73 -17.75 -20.62 3.68
C GLU A 73 -16.43 -19.97 4.14
N ALA A 74 -15.88 -19.07 3.34
CA ALA A 74 -14.62 -18.38 3.69
C ALA A 74 -14.78 -17.50 4.92
N ILE A 75 -15.86 -16.72 4.99
CA ILE A 75 -16.15 -15.81 6.10
C ILE A 75 -16.45 -16.61 7.38
N ASP A 76 -17.31 -17.60 7.30
CA ASP A 76 -17.68 -18.44 8.45
C ASP A 76 -16.46 -19.19 9.01
N THR A 77 -15.63 -19.74 8.12
CA THR A 77 -14.39 -20.42 8.53
C THR A 77 -13.44 -19.46 9.23
N ALA A 78 -13.22 -18.26 8.66
CA ALA A 78 -12.32 -17.27 9.23
C ALA A 78 -12.84 -16.74 10.57
N ALA A 79 -14.12 -16.42 10.67
CA ALA A 79 -14.74 -15.91 11.89
C ALA A 79 -14.71 -16.97 13.01
N THR A 80 -15.07 -18.22 12.70
CA THR A 80 -15.03 -19.33 13.66
C THR A 80 -13.63 -19.55 14.19
N LYS A 81 -12.63 -19.62 13.29
CA LYS A 81 -11.23 -19.82 13.71
C LYS A 81 -10.67 -18.66 14.52
N LEU A 82 -10.98 -17.43 14.15
CA LEU A 82 -10.58 -16.26 14.92
C LEU A 82 -11.19 -16.29 16.33
N LYS A 83 -12.49 -16.59 16.42
CA LYS A 83 -13.18 -16.72 17.70
C LYS A 83 -12.61 -17.84 18.56
N GLU A 84 -12.38 -19.04 18.01
CA GLU A 84 -11.74 -20.15 18.72
C GLU A 84 -10.37 -19.75 19.34
N VAL A 85 -9.56 -19.00 18.59
CA VAL A 85 -8.25 -18.52 19.07
C VAL A 85 -8.42 -17.53 20.22
N ILE A 86 -9.32 -16.57 20.09
CA ILE A 86 -9.57 -15.56 21.10
C ILE A 86 -10.16 -16.20 22.38
N ASP A 87 -11.17 -17.06 22.23
CA ASP A 87 -11.81 -17.74 23.36
C ASP A 87 -10.82 -18.61 24.15
N LYS A 88 -9.86 -19.24 23.45
CA LYS A 88 -8.88 -20.15 24.06
C LYS A 88 -7.65 -19.46 24.63
N TYR A 89 -7.16 -18.44 23.96
CA TYR A 89 -5.83 -17.87 24.25
C TYR A 89 -5.87 -16.36 24.55
N GLY A 90 -7.03 -15.73 24.46
CA GLY A 90 -7.17 -14.29 24.62
C GLY A 90 -6.81 -13.49 23.35
N ASN A 91 -7.07 -12.20 23.42
CA ASN A 91 -6.83 -11.27 22.30
C ASN A 91 -5.33 -11.07 22.02
N GLU A 92 -4.46 -11.32 23.00
CA GLU A 92 -3.00 -11.27 22.83
C GLU A 92 -2.48 -12.33 21.86
N ALA A 93 -3.25 -13.38 21.57
CA ALA A 93 -2.89 -14.37 20.55
C ALA A 93 -3.08 -13.89 19.11
N VAL A 94 -3.72 -12.74 18.92
CA VAL A 94 -3.94 -12.14 17.60
C VAL A 94 -2.98 -10.99 17.38
N TYR A 95 -2.11 -11.12 16.39
CA TYR A 95 -1.13 -10.11 16.01
C TYR A 95 -1.38 -9.60 14.60
N ILE A 96 -1.43 -8.27 14.44
CA ILE A 96 -1.50 -7.62 13.13
C ILE A 96 -0.12 -7.08 12.77
N PRO A 97 0.58 -7.71 11.80
CA PRO A 97 1.88 -7.24 11.38
C PRO A 97 1.80 -5.91 10.62
N TYR A 98 2.89 -5.15 10.68
CA TYR A 98 3.03 -3.95 9.86
C TYR A 98 3.03 -4.31 8.37
N ALA A 99 2.31 -3.52 7.60
CA ALA A 99 2.33 -3.57 6.13
C ALA A 99 2.39 -2.15 5.54
N THR A 100 3.24 -1.97 4.52
CA THR A 100 3.33 -0.72 3.77
C THR A 100 2.46 -0.74 2.52
N GLY A 101 2.14 0.43 2.00
CA GLY A 101 1.42 0.58 0.74
C GLY A 101 -0.08 0.31 0.82
N VAL A 102 -0.57 -0.07 1.98
CA VAL A 102 -2.01 -0.20 2.24
C VAL A 102 -2.58 1.19 2.46
N SER A 103 -3.62 1.55 1.70
CA SER A 103 -4.30 2.82 1.92
C SER A 103 -5.01 2.82 3.28
N ALA A 104 -5.15 4.00 3.88
CA ALA A 104 -5.82 4.14 5.17
C ALA A 104 -7.26 3.59 5.19
N THR A 105 -7.89 3.51 4.02
CA THR A 105 -9.25 2.96 3.86
C THR A 105 -9.29 1.44 3.90
N THR A 106 -8.25 0.75 3.44
CA THR A 106 -8.21 -0.71 3.38
C THR A 106 -7.68 -1.37 4.66
N SER A 107 -6.89 -0.67 5.49
CA SER A 107 -6.40 -1.20 6.75
C SER A 107 -7.33 -0.95 7.94
N ARG A 108 -8.05 0.17 7.94
CA ARG A 108 -8.92 0.58 9.06
C ARG A 108 -10.07 -0.38 9.38
N PRO A 109 -10.78 -0.97 8.41
CA PRO A 109 -11.84 -1.93 8.72
C PRO A 109 -11.38 -3.11 9.56
N PHE A 110 -10.18 -3.66 9.28
CA PHE A 110 -9.64 -4.78 10.04
C PHE A 110 -9.24 -4.39 11.46
N ASN A 111 -8.56 -3.25 11.63
CA ASN A 111 -8.25 -2.72 12.95
C ASN A 111 -9.52 -2.42 13.75
N ARG A 112 -10.55 -1.86 13.09
CA ARG A 112 -11.84 -1.62 13.73
C ARG A 112 -12.50 -2.92 14.20
N LEU A 113 -12.52 -3.95 13.36
CA LEU A 113 -13.05 -5.27 13.74
C LEU A 113 -12.36 -5.79 15.00
N MET A 114 -11.04 -5.80 15.02
CA MET A 114 -10.28 -6.34 16.14
C MET A 114 -10.47 -5.51 17.42
N ASN A 115 -10.59 -4.18 17.31
CA ASN A 115 -10.91 -3.34 18.46
C ASN A 115 -12.30 -3.64 19.03
N LEU A 116 -13.28 -3.90 18.17
CA LEU A 116 -14.63 -4.30 18.59
C LEU A 116 -14.66 -5.69 19.22
N MET A 117 -13.71 -6.55 18.89
CA MET A 117 -13.57 -7.90 19.46
C MET A 117 -12.73 -7.93 20.75
N GLY A 118 -12.32 -6.78 21.29
CA GLY A 118 -11.58 -6.69 22.54
C GLY A 118 -10.10 -6.35 22.44
N GLY A 119 -9.60 -6.11 21.22
CA GLY A 119 -8.22 -5.70 20.96
C GLY A 119 -7.36 -6.78 20.27
N TYR A 120 -6.08 -6.49 20.13
CA TYR A 120 -5.10 -7.34 19.45
C TYR A 120 -3.68 -6.83 19.72
N LEU A 121 -2.67 -7.63 19.47
CA LEU A 121 -1.29 -7.17 19.49
C LEU A 121 -0.97 -6.40 18.20
N ASN A 122 -0.54 -5.18 18.38
CA ASN A 122 -0.10 -4.32 17.30
C ASN A 122 1.45 -4.26 17.26
N PHE A 123 2.00 -3.83 16.14
CA PHE A 123 3.44 -3.61 16.00
C PHE A 123 3.87 -2.31 16.69
N TYR A 124 5.08 -2.29 17.19
CA TYR A 124 5.75 -1.08 17.65
C TYR A 124 6.67 -0.56 16.56
N ASN A 125 6.41 0.69 16.13
CA ASN A 125 7.19 1.35 15.08
C ASN A 125 7.11 0.63 13.71
N SER A 126 7.99 0.93 12.79
CA SER A 126 7.99 0.45 11.41
C SER A 126 9.37 0.01 10.99
N TYR A 127 9.49 -1.14 10.36
CA TYR A 127 10.76 -1.60 9.78
C TYR A 127 11.24 -0.73 8.60
N SER A 128 10.36 0.13 8.06
CA SER A 128 10.68 0.99 6.90
C SER A 128 11.31 2.33 7.30
N THR A 129 10.75 3.00 8.31
CA THR A 129 11.09 4.39 8.66
C THR A 129 11.34 4.60 10.14
N ALA A 130 11.66 3.55 10.89
CA ALA A 130 11.84 3.63 12.34
C ALA A 130 12.93 4.62 12.73
N GLN A 131 14.09 4.59 12.05
CA GLN A 131 15.20 5.49 12.35
C GLN A 131 14.80 6.95 12.11
N ILE A 132 14.19 7.25 10.96
CA ILE A 132 13.71 8.59 10.63
C ILE A 132 12.69 9.06 11.67
N SER A 133 11.73 8.20 12.01
CA SER A 133 10.68 8.52 12.99
C SER A 133 11.24 8.78 14.40
N CYS A 134 12.35 8.15 14.76
CA CYS A 134 13.01 8.36 16.04
C CYS A 134 13.88 9.62 16.05
N ILE A 135 14.62 9.91 14.98
CA ILE A 135 15.59 10.99 14.97
C ILE A 135 14.99 12.37 14.65
N THR A 136 13.96 12.43 13.79
CA THR A 136 13.38 13.71 13.34
C THR A 136 12.85 14.59 14.48
N PRO A 137 12.21 14.06 15.55
CA PRO A 137 11.81 14.89 16.67
C PRO A 137 12.97 15.59 17.38
N TYR A 138 14.12 14.93 17.46
CA TYR A 138 15.31 15.53 18.08
C TYR A 138 15.96 16.60 17.19
N MET A 139 15.93 16.42 15.87
CA MET A 139 16.55 17.35 14.93
C MET A 139 15.64 18.53 14.57
N TYR A 140 14.34 18.29 14.47
CA TYR A 140 13.38 19.26 13.93
C TYR A 140 12.21 19.55 14.86
N GLY A 141 12.20 18.99 16.06
CA GLY A 141 11.12 19.20 17.04
C GLY A 141 9.80 18.48 16.73
N ALA A 142 9.68 17.83 15.58
CA ALA A 142 8.44 17.15 15.17
C ALA A 142 8.71 15.88 14.39
N LYS A 143 7.84 14.88 14.59
CA LYS A 143 7.93 13.58 13.89
C LYS A 143 7.63 13.67 12.39
N GLY A 144 6.91 14.67 11.97
CA GLY A 144 6.48 14.90 10.59
C GLY A 144 7.06 16.18 9.99
N ALA A 145 8.35 16.44 10.20
CA ALA A 145 9.02 17.55 9.52
C ALA A 145 8.95 17.32 8.01
N GLY A 146 7.95 17.90 7.37
CA GLY A 146 7.79 17.91 5.92
C GLY A 146 8.87 18.79 5.30
N GLY A 147 9.45 18.32 4.21
CA GLY A 147 10.31 19.14 3.38
C GLY A 147 9.52 20.12 2.51
N SER A 148 10.21 20.93 1.78
CA SER A 148 9.66 21.79 0.74
C SER A 148 9.14 20.97 -0.44
N SER A 149 8.32 21.56 -1.30
CA SER A 149 7.96 20.99 -2.59
C SER A 149 9.18 20.85 -3.50
N PHE A 150 9.12 20.00 -4.51
CA PHE A 150 10.20 19.85 -5.48
C PHE A 150 10.49 21.14 -6.25
N SER A 151 9.50 22.00 -6.46
CA SER A 151 9.68 23.30 -7.08
C SER A 151 10.65 24.22 -6.29
N ALA A 152 10.75 24.03 -4.97
CA ALA A 152 11.75 24.76 -4.19
C ALA A 152 13.21 24.39 -4.54
N ALA A 153 13.42 23.29 -5.26
CA ALA A 153 14.75 22.93 -5.76
C ALA A 153 15.24 23.86 -6.88
N GLU A 154 14.34 24.52 -7.60
CA GLU A 154 14.68 25.48 -8.67
C GLU A 154 15.38 26.71 -8.10
N ASP A 155 15.02 27.14 -6.89
CA ASP A 155 15.61 28.26 -6.20
C ASP A 155 16.87 27.89 -5.39
N ALA A 156 17.20 26.59 -5.30
CA ALA A 156 18.32 26.13 -4.50
C ALA A 156 19.67 26.36 -5.22
N LYS A 157 20.60 27.00 -4.53
CA LYS A 157 21.98 27.17 -5.04
C LYS A 157 22.83 25.90 -4.88
N LEU A 158 22.45 25.01 -4.00
CA LEU A 158 23.13 23.75 -3.74
C LEU A 158 22.11 22.70 -3.30
N ILE A 159 22.15 21.53 -3.93
CA ILE A 159 21.32 20.37 -3.56
C ILE A 159 22.26 19.23 -3.18
N LEU A 160 22.11 18.73 -1.95
CA LEU A 160 22.84 17.56 -1.45
C LEU A 160 21.94 16.33 -1.48
N ILE A 161 22.36 15.30 -2.18
CA ILE A 161 21.60 14.04 -2.34
C ILE A 161 22.36 12.90 -1.66
N PHE A 162 21.81 12.41 -0.54
CA PHE A 162 22.40 11.30 0.23
C PHE A 162 21.59 10.02 0.04
N GLY A 163 22.17 9.00 -0.60
CA GLY A 163 21.56 7.68 -0.75
C GLY A 163 20.21 7.69 -1.48
N SER A 164 19.96 8.66 -2.33
CA SER A 164 18.72 8.82 -3.07
C SER A 164 18.99 8.96 -4.57
N SER A 165 18.14 8.40 -5.40
CA SER A 165 18.14 8.56 -6.85
C SER A 165 16.75 8.99 -7.31
N PRO A 166 16.43 10.30 -7.32
CA PRO A 166 15.08 10.80 -7.65
C PRO A 166 14.63 10.42 -9.05
N THR A 167 15.54 10.25 -9.99
CA THR A 167 15.26 9.85 -11.38
C THR A 167 14.88 8.40 -11.52
N GLU A 168 15.36 7.52 -10.63
CA GLU A 168 15.09 6.09 -10.65
C GLU A 168 14.00 5.70 -9.66
N THR A 169 14.09 6.22 -8.43
CA THR A 169 13.16 5.91 -7.34
C THR A 169 11.98 6.87 -7.33
N ARG A 170 11.05 6.66 -8.23
CA ARG A 170 9.86 7.48 -8.37
C ARG A 170 8.79 7.06 -7.38
N GLN A 171 8.69 7.74 -6.25
CA GLN A 171 7.63 7.53 -5.26
C GLN A 171 6.80 8.79 -5.08
N GLY A 172 5.47 8.61 -5.05
CA GLY A 172 4.55 9.66 -4.67
C GLY A 172 3.95 10.49 -5.79
N GLY A 173 4.14 10.12 -7.05
CA GLY A 173 3.48 10.78 -8.20
C GLY A 173 4.04 12.15 -8.60
N LEU A 174 4.88 12.72 -7.78
CA LEU A 174 5.65 13.95 -8.06
C LEU A 174 7.09 13.54 -8.41
N SER A 175 7.24 12.77 -9.47
CA SER A 175 8.57 12.46 -9.95
C SER A 175 9.09 13.63 -10.77
N LEU A 176 10.27 14.07 -10.46
CA LEU A 176 11.08 14.83 -11.40
C LEU A 176 11.17 14.02 -12.70
N SER A 177 10.69 14.58 -13.76
CA SER A 177 10.84 14.02 -15.12
C SER A 177 12.00 14.65 -15.81
#